data_c3680c0c5ab76b2f0cec0dfa08e27935
#
_entry.id   c3680c0c5ab76b2f0cec0dfa08e27935
#
_cell.length_a   1.000
_cell.length_b   1.000
_cell.length_c   1.000
_cell.angle_alpha   90.00
_cell.angle_beta   90.00
_cell.angle_gamma   90.00
#
_symmetry.space_group_name_H-M   'P 1'
#
loop_
_entity.id
_entity.type
_entity.pdbx_description
1 polymer ?
#
loop_
_entity_poly.entity_id
_entity_poly.type
_entity_poly.pdbx_seq_one_letter_code
_entity_poly.pdbx_strand_id
1 'polypeptide(L)'
;MKIMILKKNNIAEYILYLWQIEDYLRAFPEQASANQELQELSQMMHQENILEKGHLQLAKNALSELEELHNDMLEQEATYRSAVIQLSPSLNILKSKTDCPTMSDIEACLILLYQIMLLKLQKRPISSDTEHVQTQVTKLLQYLSKTYKEQ
;
A
#
# COMPACT_ATOMS: atom_id res chain seq x y z
N MET A 1 -8.02 -10.72 15.21
CA MET A 1 -6.94 -9.71 15.16
C MET A 1 -7.51 -8.34 14.83
N LYS A 2 -7.06 -7.32 15.54
CA LYS A 2 -7.44 -5.92 15.26
C LYS A 2 -7.16 -5.52 13.81
N ILE A 3 -6.11 -6.10 13.24
CA ILE A 3 -5.68 -5.82 11.88
C ILE A 3 -6.74 -6.19 10.83
N MET A 4 -7.54 -7.22 11.09
CA MET A 4 -8.61 -7.62 10.17
C MET A 4 -9.75 -6.60 10.15
N ILE A 5 -9.96 -5.89 11.25
CA ILE A 5 -10.92 -4.78 11.31
C ILE A 5 -10.43 -3.64 10.42
N LEU A 6 -9.13 -3.36 10.46
CA LEU A 6 -8.52 -2.35 9.61
C LEU A 6 -8.69 -2.71 8.13
N LYS A 7 -8.50 -3.98 7.76
CA LYS A 7 -8.69 -4.43 6.37
C LYS A 7 -10.09 -4.10 5.87
N LYS A 8 -11.11 -4.37 6.68
CA LYS A 8 -12.49 -4.09 6.31
C LYS A 8 -12.77 -2.59 6.18
N ASN A 9 -12.25 -1.80 7.11
CA ASN A 9 -12.54 -0.37 7.19
C ASN A 9 -11.71 0.48 6.22
N ASN A 10 -10.47 0.08 5.97
CA ASN A 10 -9.58 0.81 5.07
C ASN A 10 -8.48 -0.13 4.56
N ILE A 11 -8.77 -0.83 3.47
CA ILE A 11 -7.87 -1.85 2.94
C ILE A 11 -6.53 -1.28 2.47
N ALA A 12 -6.50 -0.05 1.95
CA ALA A 12 -5.24 0.59 1.56
C ALA A 12 -4.34 0.82 2.78
N GLU A 13 -4.90 1.36 3.88
CA GLU A 13 -4.17 1.53 5.14
C GLU A 13 -3.70 0.20 5.72
N TYR A 14 -4.50 -0.85 5.57
CA TYR A 14 -4.14 -2.20 6.01
C TYR A 14 -2.87 -2.68 5.31
N ILE A 15 -2.77 -2.48 3.99
CA ILE A 15 -1.58 -2.87 3.23
C ILE A 15 -0.36 -2.06 3.68
N LEU A 16 -0.51 -0.74 3.80
CA LEU A 16 0.58 0.14 4.24
C LEU A 16 1.04 -0.21 5.65
N TYR A 17 0.11 -0.53 6.53
CA TYR A 17 0.41 -0.95 7.90
C TYR A 17 1.21 -2.26 7.91
N LEU A 18 0.81 -3.25 7.11
CA LEU A 18 1.55 -4.51 7.02
C LEU A 18 2.97 -4.28 6.51
N TRP A 19 3.14 -3.45 5.47
CA TRP A 19 4.46 -3.12 4.95
C TRP A 19 5.33 -2.45 6.03
N GLN A 20 4.73 -1.56 6.81
CA GLN A 20 5.43 -0.90 7.92
C GLN A 20 5.86 -1.89 8.99
N ILE A 21 4.99 -2.82 9.37
CA ILE A 21 5.30 -3.86 10.36
C ILE A 21 6.40 -4.79 9.85
N GLU A 22 6.36 -5.18 8.57
CA GLU A 22 7.42 -5.99 7.96
C GLU A 22 8.78 -5.31 8.12
N ASP A 23 8.88 -4.05 7.73
CA ASP A 23 10.13 -3.29 7.83
C ASP A 23 10.56 -3.10 9.29
N TYR A 24 9.59 -2.83 10.18
CA TYR A 24 9.85 -2.66 11.60
C TYR A 24 10.44 -3.92 12.23
N LEU A 25 9.86 -5.09 11.95
CA LEU A 25 10.35 -6.35 12.49
C LEU A 25 11.70 -6.77 11.88
N ARG A 26 11.98 -6.37 10.63
CA ARG A 26 13.30 -6.59 10.03
C ARG A 26 14.37 -5.75 10.72
N ALA A 27 14.02 -4.49 11.06
CA ALA A 27 14.95 -3.58 11.74
C ALA A 27 15.10 -3.90 13.22
N PHE A 28 14.04 -4.36 13.87
CA PHE A 28 14.00 -4.61 15.32
C PHE A 28 13.38 -5.97 15.61
N PRO A 29 14.10 -7.08 15.30
CA PRO A 29 13.55 -8.43 15.46
C PRO A 29 13.13 -8.75 16.91
N GLU A 30 13.78 -8.13 17.89
CA GLU A 30 13.46 -8.31 19.32
C GLU A 30 12.06 -7.81 19.68
N GLN A 31 11.50 -6.91 18.88
CA GLN A 31 10.16 -6.38 19.12
C GLN A 31 9.03 -7.36 18.76
N ALA A 32 9.38 -8.50 18.16
CA ALA A 32 8.39 -9.55 17.87
C ALA A 32 7.67 -10.04 19.11
N SER A 33 8.30 -9.96 20.29
CA SER A 33 7.70 -10.37 21.56
C SER A 33 6.95 -9.26 22.28
N ALA A 34 6.89 -8.04 21.73
CA ALA A 34 6.31 -6.90 22.42
C ALA A 34 4.79 -7.02 22.64
N ASN A 35 4.09 -7.65 21.71
CA ASN A 35 2.66 -7.94 21.84
C ASN A 35 2.27 -9.11 20.95
N GLN A 36 1.04 -9.60 21.13
CA GLN A 36 0.57 -10.78 20.42
C GLN A 36 0.50 -10.58 18.91
N GLU A 37 0.06 -9.40 18.44
CA GLU A 37 -0.05 -9.14 17.01
C GLU A 37 1.32 -9.19 16.33
N LEU A 38 2.33 -8.53 16.91
CA LEU A 38 3.70 -8.57 16.39
C LEU A 38 4.27 -9.98 16.40
N GLN A 39 3.97 -10.76 17.45
CA GLN A 39 4.42 -12.13 17.55
C GLN A 39 3.83 -12.99 16.42
N GLU A 40 2.53 -12.85 16.17
CA GLU A 40 1.84 -13.61 15.11
C GLU A 40 2.38 -13.21 13.73
N LEU A 41 2.53 -11.92 13.46
CA LEU A 41 3.05 -11.45 12.17
C LEU A 41 4.50 -11.88 11.97
N SER A 42 5.32 -11.85 13.03
CA SER A 42 6.69 -12.34 12.96
C SER A 42 6.74 -13.81 12.61
N GLN A 43 5.88 -14.63 13.22
CA GLN A 43 5.79 -16.06 12.91
C GLN A 43 5.40 -16.29 11.46
N MET A 44 4.46 -15.50 10.92
CA MET A 44 4.08 -15.58 9.52
C MET A 44 5.27 -15.24 8.60
N MET A 45 6.04 -14.21 8.96
CA MET A 45 7.23 -13.83 8.17
C MET A 45 8.27 -14.96 8.15
N HIS A 46 8.47 -15.65 9.28
CA HIS A 46 9.35 -16.82 9.35
C HIS A 46 8.82 -17.95 8.46
N GLN A 47 7.55 -18.27 8.57
CA GLN A 47 6.93 -19.37 7.81
C GLN A 47 6.97 -19.08 6.29
N GLU A 48 6.81 -17.83 5.89
CA GLU A 48 6.81 -17.43 4.48
C GLU A 48 8.21 -17.13 3.96
N ASN A 49 9.22 -17.20 4.80
CA ASN A 49 10.62 -16.96 4.45
C ASN A 49 10.85 -15.56 3.86
N ILE A 50 10.30 -14.54 4.50
CA ILE A 50 10.41 -13.14 4.05
C ILE A 50 11.14 -12.25 5.08
N LEU A 51 12.04 -12.83 5.88
CA LEU A 51 12.75 -12.07 6.91
C LEU A 51 13.68 -10.99 6.35
N GLU A 52 14.20 -11.19 5.13
CA GLU A 52 15.11 -10.22 4.51
C GLU A 52 14.41 -9.30 3.52
N LYS A 53 13.47 -9.82 2.75
CA LYS A 53 12.74 -9.07 1.72
C LYS A 53 11.43 -9.77 1.37
N GLY A 54 10.56 -9.03 0.70
CA GLY A 54 9.26 -9.55 0.26
C GLY A 54 8.13 -9.07 1.17
N HIS A 55 6.94 -9.51 0.86
CA HIS A 55 5.73 -9.11 1.58
C HIS A 55 4.95 -10.33 2.06
N LEU A 56 4.27 -10.17 3.19
CA LEU A 56 3.35 -11.17 3.72
C LEU A 56 2.27 -11.51 2.68
N GLN A 57 1.86 -12.77 2.65
CA GLN A 57 0.78 -13.21 1.76
C GLN A 57 -0.52 -12.43 2.05
N LEU A 58 -0.76 -12.07 3.32
CA LEU A 58 -1.89 -11.22 3.70
C LEU A 58 -1.90 -9.90 2.92
N ALA A 59 -0.73 -9.25 2.80
CA ALA A 59 -0.60 -8.00 2.07
C ALA A 59 -0.78 -8.21 0.56
N LYS A 60 -0.20 -9.28 0.02
CA LYS A 60 -0.32 -9.61 -1.40
C LYS A 60 -1.78 -9.91 -1.78
N ASN A 61 -2.49 -10.63 -0.92
CA ASN A 61 -3.91 -10.95 -1.16
C ASN A 61 -4.76 -9.67 -1.15
N ALA A 62 -4.51 -8.78 -0.20
CA ALA A 62 -5.24 -7.51 -0.12
C ALA A 62 -4.95 -6.63 -1.34
N LEU A 63 -3.70 -6.61 -1.81
CA LEU A 63 -3.33 -5.87 -3.01
C LEU A 63 -4.08 -6.43 -4.24
N SER A 64 -4.16 -7.75 -4.37
CA SER A 64 -4.90 -8.38 -5.47
C SER A 64 -6.38 -8.02 -5.43
N GLU A 65 -6.99 -7.99 -4.25
CA GLU A 65 -8.38 -7.58 -4.08
C GLU A 65 -8.60 -6.12 -4.52
N LEU A 66 -7.68 -5.23 -4.16
CA LEU A 66 -7.74 -3.83 -4.61
C LEU A 66 -7.55 -3.70 -6.12
N GLU A 67 -6.64 -4.47 -6.69
CA GLU A 67 -6.41 -4.45 -8.13
C GLU A 67 -7.64 -4.91 -8.91
N GLU A 68 -8.33 -5.94 -8.44
CA GLU A 68 -9.60 -6.39 -9.04
C GLU A 68 -10.66 -5.30 -8.97
N LEU A 69 -10.81 -4.67 -7.81
CA LEU A 69 -11.77 -3.59 -7.63
C LEU A 69 -11.42 -2.39 -8.52
N HIS A 70 -10.15 -2.06 -8.63
CA HIS A 70 -9.66 -1.01 -9.52
C HIS A 70 -10.07 -1.29 -10.97
N ASN A 71 -9.87 -2.50 -11.44
CA ASN A 71 -10.25 -2.90 -12.80
C ASN A 71 -11.76 -2.80 -13.02
N ASP A 72 -12.55 -3.21 -12.03
CA ASP A 72 -14.01 -3.10 -12.10
C ASP A 72 -14.44 -1.62 -12.20
N MET A 73 -13.83 -0.75 -11.39
CA MET A 73 -14.16 0.67 -11.40
C MET A 73 -13.72 1.35 -12.69
N LEU A 74 -12.61 0.93 -13.30
CA LEU A 74 -12.19 1.45 -14.60
C LEU A 74 -13.24 1.18 -15.68
N GLU A 75 -13.92 0.04 -15.60
CA GLU A 75 -14.98 -0.31 -16.56
C GLU A 75 -16.29 0.40 -16.27
N GLN A 76 -16.67 0.51 -15.00
CA GLN A 76 -17.99 0.94 -14.57
C GLN A 76 -18.15 2.44 -14.35
N GLU A 77 -17.07 3.13 -13.94
CA GLU A 77 -17.13 4.51 -13.48
C GLU A 77 -16.26 5.44 -14.33
N ALA A 78 -16.91 6.25 -15.17
CA ALA A 78 -16.21 7.18 -16.05
C ALA A 78 -15.37 8.21 -15.30
N THR A 79 -15.88 8.72 -14.18
CA THR A 79 -15.15 9.70 -13.36
C THR A 79 -13.88 9.08 -12.78
N TYR A 80 -13.96 7.83 -12.31
CA TYR A 80 -12.80 7.11 -11.80
C TYR A 80 -11.75 6.89 -12.90
N ARG A 81 -12.20 6.48 -14.09
CA ARG A 81 -11.33 6.28 -15.25
C ARG A 81 -10.58 7.55 -15.61
N SER A 82 -11.28 8.69 -15.63
CA SER A 82 -10.66 9.98 -15.91
C SER A 82 -9.60 10.35 -14.90
N ALA A 83 -9.85 10.10 -13.61
CA ALA A 83 -8.89 10.38 -12.55
C ALA A 83 -7.63 9.52 -12.72
N VAL A 84 -7.78 8.24 -13.07
CA VAL A 84 -6.66 7.34 -13.32
C VAL A 84 -5.83 7.79 -14.52
N ILE A 85 -6.49 8.19 -15.62
CA ILE A 85 -5.82 8.69 -16.82
C ILE A 85 -4.98 9.93 -16.48
N GLN A 86 -5.51 10.86 -15.69
CA GLN A 86 -4.78 12.06 -15.28
C GLN A 86 -3.56 11.74 -14.41
N LEU A 87 -3.64 10.67 -13.62
CA LEU A 87 -2.57 10.26 -12.71
C LEU A 87 -1.50 9.41 -13.40
N SER A 88 -1.84 8.75 -14.52
CA SER A 88 -0.97 7.80 -15.20
C SER A 88 0.43 8.32 -15.53
N PRO A 89 0.64 9.56 -16.03
CA PRO A 89 1.99 10.03 -16.31
C PRO A 89 2.90 10.03 -15.09
N SER A 90 2.38 10.43 -13.92
CA SER A 90 3.14 10.44 -12.67
C SER A 90 3.48 9.02 -12.22
N LEU A 91 2.52 8.10 -12.34
CA LEU A 91 2.75 6.70 -11.98
C LEU A 91 3.77 6.03 -12.91
N ASN A 92 3.75 6.35 -14.20
CA ASN A 92 4.70 5.81 -15.16
C ASN A 92 6.12 6.27 -14.86
N ILE A 93 6.30 7.54 -14.45
CA ILE A 93 7.61 8.04 -14.00
C ILE A 93 8.08 7.26 -12.79
N LEU A 94 7.22 7.04 -11.81
CA LEU A 94 7.57 6.25 -10.63
C LEU A 94 7.98 4.83 -11.01
N LYS A 95 7.19 4.15 -11.84
CA LYS A 95 7.47 2.77 -12.28
C LYS A 95 8.82 2.67 -12.99
N SER A 96 9.18 3.67 -13.79
CA SER A 96 10.44 3.67 -14.54
C SER A 96 11.68 3.74 -13.64
N LYS A 97 11.50 4.18 -12.38
CA LYS A 97 12.57 4.27 -11.39
C LYS A 97 12.67 3.06 -10.48
N THR A 98 11.80 2.06 -10.68
CA THR A 98 11.77 0.84 -9.87
C THR A 98 12.38 -0.33 -10.63
N ASP A 99 12.65 -1.42 -9.90
CA ASP A 99 13.12 -2.68 -10.49
C ASP A 99 12.01 -3.43 -11.23
N CYS A 100 10.75 -3.02 -11.04
CA CYS A 100 9.60 -3.66 -11.68
C CYS A 100 8.75 -2.62 -12.41
N PRO A 101 9.13 -2.20 -13.64
CA PRO A 101 8.38 -1.18 -14.39
C PRO A 101 7.01 -1.66 -14.86
N THR A 102 6.70 -2.96 -14.74
CA THR A 102 5.42 -3.54 -15.13
C THR A 102 4.45 -3.69 -13.96
N MET A 103 4.77 -3.13 -12.79
CA MET A 103 3.87 -3.21 -11.64
C MET A 103 2.52 -2.53 -11.94
N SER A 104 1.49 -2.92 -11.22
CA SER A 104 0.16 -2.33 -11.37
C SER A 104 0.12 -0.88 -10.91
N ASP A 105 -0.87 -0.13 -11.39
CA ASP A 105 -1.08 1.25 -10.95
C ASP A 105 -1.36 1.33 -9.45
N ILE A 106 -2.12 0.38 -8.91
CA ILE A 106 -2.46 0.36 -7.47
C ILE A 106 -1.21 0.11 -6.63
N GLU A 107 -0.36 -0.83 -7.03
CA GLU A 107 0.90 -1.06 -6.34
C GLU A 107 1.79 0.19 -6.37
N ALA A 108 1.86 0.86 -7.54
CA ALA A 108 2.63 2.10 -7.67
C ALA A 108 2.09 3.20 -6.75
N CYS A 109 0.77 3.33 -6.64
CA CYS A 109 0.14 4.29 -5.72
C CYS A 109 0.53 4.01 -4.26
N LEU A 110 0.47 2.75 -3.84
CA LEU A 110 0.82 2.37 -2.48
C LEU A 110 2.30 2.59 -2.19
N ILE A 111 3.17 2.24 -3.14
CA ILE A 111 4.62 2.47 -3.02
C ILE A 111 4.91 3.96 -2.85
N LEU A 112 4.25 4.82 -3.65
CA LEU A 112 4.43 6.27 -3.55
C LEU A 112 4.06 6.76 -2.15
N LEU A 113 2.90 6.36 -1.63
CA LEU A 113 2.47 6.78 -0.30
C LEU A 113 3.41 6.27 0.79
N TYR A 114 3.91 5.03 0.64
CA TYR A 114 4.85 4.46 1.59
C TYR A 114 6.17 5.24 1.60
N GLN A 115 6.71 5.56 0.43
CA GLN A 115 7.94 6.34 0.31
C GLN A 115 7.79 7.74 0.91
N ILE A 116 6.65 8.39 0.67
CA ILE A 116 6.36 9.71 1.25
C ILE A 116 6.28 9.61 2.77
N MET A 117 5.64 8.57 3.30
CA MET A 117 5.58 8.33 4.74
C MET A 117 6.98 8.22 5.34
N LEU A 118 7.87 7.45 4.70
CA LEU A 118 9.27 7.30 5.17
C LEU A 118 10.02 8.62 5.14
N LEU A 119 9.84 9.44 4.09
CA LEU A 119 10.48 10.75 4.00
C LEU A 119 10.01 11.67 5.12
N LYS A 120 8.71 11.66 5.44
CA LYS A 120 8.15 12.46 6.53
C LYS A 120 8.68 12.01 7.89
N LEU A 121 8.82 10.71 8.11
CA LEU A 121 9.40 10.17 9.34
C LEU A 121 10.86 10.60 9.52
N GLN A 122 11.59 10.77 8.42
CA GLN A 122 12.98 11.26 8.41
C GLN A 122 13.05 12.79 8.44
N LYS A 123 11.90 13.48 8.53
CA LYS A 123 11.79 14.94 8.49
C LYS A 123 12.38 15.55 7.23
N ARG A 124 12.31 14.82 6.10
CA ARG A 124 12.79 15.30 4.80
C ARG A 124 11.64 15.98 4.07
N PRO A 125 11.92 17.11 3.40
CA PRO A 125 10.87 17.82 2.65
C PRO A 125 10.50 17.05 1.37
N ILE A 126 9.26 17.25 0.93
CA ILE A 126 8.79 16.79 -0.36
C ILE A 126 8.43 18.00 -1.22
N SER A 127 8.57 17.87 -2.55
CA SER A 127 8.25 18.96 -3.47
C SER A 127 6.74 19.21 -3.54
N SER A 128 6.34 20.40 -4.00
CA SER A 128 4.93 20.71 -4.21
C SER A 128 4.30 19.80 -5.28
N ASP A 129 5.06 19.40 -6.30
CA ASP A 129 4.60 18.45 -7.30
C ASP A 129 4.31 17.07 -6.68
N THR A 130 5.18 16.61 -5.79
CA THR A 130 4.98 15.36 -5.06
C THR A 130 3.75 15.44 -4.16
N GLU A 131 3.55 16.57 -3.47
CA GLU A 131 2.36 16.77 -2.63
C GLU A 131 1.08 16.72 -3.47
N HIS A 132 1.10 17.29 -4.67
CA HIS A 132 -0.06 17.25 -5.57
C HIS A 132 -0.39 15.81 -5.98
N VAL A 133 0.61 15.04 -6.38
CA VAL A 133 0.43 13.63 -6.72
C VAL A 133 -0.05 12.83 -5.52
N GLN A 134 0.52 13.09 -4.34
CA GLN A 134 0.09 12.45 -3.09
C GLN A 134 -1.40 12.67 -2.83
N THR A 135 -1.89 13.90 -3.02
CA THR A 135 -3.30 14.23 -2.83
C THR A 135 -4.18 13.43 -3.79
N GLN A 136 -3.79 13.35 -5.06
CA GLN A 136 -4.54 12.60 -6.06
C GLN A 136 -4.56 11.10 -5.75
N VAL A 137 -3.42 10.52 -5.40
CA VAL A 137 -3.29 9.11 -5.04
C VAL A 137 -4.11 8.79 -3.81
N THR A 138 -4.05 9.64 -2.79
CA THR A 138 -4.80 9.46 -1.55
C THR A 138 -6.30 9.42 -1.83
N LYS A 139 -6.81 10.35 -2.64
CA LYS A 139 -8.24 10.37 -3.01
C LYS A 139 -8.66 9.11 -3.74
N LEU A 140 -7.84 8.64 -4.67
CA LEU A 140 -8.12 7.42 -5.42
C LEU A 140 -8.20 6.21 -4.50
N LEU A 141 -7.22 6.05 -3.62
CA LEU A 141 -7.19 4.93 -2.69
C LEU A 141 -8.30 5.01 -1.65
N GLN A 142 -8.66 6.22 -1.21
CA GLN A 142 -9.82 6.41 -0.31
C GLN A 142 -11.12 5.98 -0.98
N TYR A 143 -11.30 6.33 -2.24
CA TYR A 143 -12.47 5.91 -3.01
C TYR A 143 -12.54 4.39 -3.12
N LEU A 144 -11.44 3.74 -3.46
CA LEU A 144 -11.39 2.28 -3.56
C LEU A 144 -11.63 1.61 -2.21
N SER A 145 -11.03 2.13 -1.14
CA SER A 145 -11.20 1.57 0.21
C SER A 145 -12.64 1.70 0.69
N LYS A 146 -13.29 2.83 0.39
CA LYS A 146 -14.70 3.03 0.72
C LYS A 146 -15.59 2.06 -0.07
N THR A 147 -15.32 1.90 -1.36
CA THR A 147 -16.07 0.98 -2.22
C THR A 147 -15.89 -0.46 -1.74
N TYR A 148 -14.67 -0.85 -1.37
CA TYR A 148 -14.38 -2.16 -0.80
C TYR A 148 -15.19 -2.42 0.48
N LYS A 149 -15.23 -1.43 1.36
CA LYS A 149 -15.96 -1.53 2.62
C LYS A 149 -17.47 -1.72 2.41
N GLU A 150 -18.01 -1.11 1.37
CA GLU A 150 -19.45 -1.13 1.09
C GLU A 150 -19.92 -2.36 0.31
N GLN A 151 -19.00 -3.23 -0.07
CA GLN A 151 -19.33 -4.50 -0.73
C GLN A 151 -20.03 -5.50 0.18
#